data_22033fcfc919d5a9f5dd21c68bcf9195
#
_entry.id   22033fcfc919d5a9f5dd21c68bcf9195
#
_cell.length_a   1.000
_cell.length_b   1.000
_cell.length_c   1.000
_cell.angle_alpha   90.00
_cell.angle_beta   90.00
_cell.angle_gamma   90.00
#
_symmetry.space_group_name_H-M   'P 1'
#
loop_
_entity.id
_entity.type
_entity.pdbx_description
1 polymer ?
#
loop_
_entity_poly.entity_id
_entity_poly.type
_entity_poly.pdbx_seq_one_letter_code
_entity_poly.pdbx_strand_id
1 'polypeptide(L)'
;NKEEKYRELLPQLHALVSTETDLIANLANVAAALKQTFGFFWVGFYLVKEDELVLGPFQGPIACTRIRFGRGVCGTAWKEARTLIVPDVEQFPGHIACSSDSKSEIVVPILQQGEVVGVLDIDSNELDSFDTIDARYLEEICTYIG
;
A
#
# COMPACT_ATOMS: atom_id res chain seq x y z
N ASN A 1 10.59 -15.67 -9.75
CA ASN A 1 10.45 -14.27 -10.10
C ASN A 1 9.30 -13.60 -9.35
N LYS A 2 9.12 -12.31 -9.57
CA LYS A 2 8.10 -11.52 -8.88
C LYS A 2 6.69 -12.08 -9.08
N GLU A 3 6.32 -12.39 -10.32
CA GLU A 3 4.99 -12.88 -10.61
C GLU A 3 4.69 -14.22 -9.94
N GLU A 4 5.65 -15.12 -9.94
CA GLU A 4 5.49 -16.42 -9.27
C GLU A 4 5.28 -16.24 -7.78
N LYS A 5 6.00 -15.32 -7.15
CA LYS A 5 5.84 -15.04 -5.72
C LYS A 5 4.42 -14.55 -5.42
N TYR A 6 3.88 -13.65 -6.24
CA TYR A 6 2.50 -13.19 -6.07
C TYR A 6 1.51 -14.33 -6.25
N ARG A 7 1.68 -15.16 -7.28
CA ARG A 7 0.77 -16.28 -7.53
C ARG A 7 0.72 -17.27 -6.39
N GLU A 8 1.83 -17.50 -5.72
CA GLU A 8 1.88 -18.38 -4.56
C GLU A 8 1.28 -17.71 -3.33
N LEU A 9 1.50 -16.41 -3.17
CA LEU A 9 1.06 -15.67 -2.00
C LEU A 9 -0.46 -15.43 -1.98
N LEU A 10 -1.08 -15.13 -3.11
CA LEU A 10 -2.47 -14.72 -3.17
C LEU A 10 -3.45 -15.73 -2.54
N PRO A 11 -3.38 -17.03 -2.86
CA PRO A 11 -4.28 -17.99 -2.21
C PRO A 11 -4.10 -18.05 -0.69
N GLN A 12 -2.86 -17.91 -0.23
CA GLN A 12 -2.56 -17.91 1.20
C GLN A 12 -3.17 -16.69 1.89
N LEU A 13 -3.04 -15.52 1.29
CA LEU A 13 -3.63 -14.30 1.83
C LEU A 13 -5.16 -14.36 1.82
N HIS A 14 -5.74 -14.84 0.74
CA HIS A 14 -7.19 -14.97 0.65
C HIS A 14 -7.72 -15.87 1.75
N ALA A 15 -7.08 -17.03 1.96
CA ALA A 15 -7.47 -17.95 3.02
C ALA A 15 -7.33 -17.31 4.40
N LEU A 16 -6.26 -16.56 4.62
CA LEU A 16 -5.98 -15.94 5.91
C LEU A 16 -7.02 -14.88 6.28
N VAL A 17 -7.36 -13.99 5.34
CA VAL A 17 -8.28 -12.89 5.63
C VAL A 17 -9.75 -13.31 5.55
N SER A 18 -10.08 -14.38 4.84
CA SER A 18 -11.48 -14.81 4.68
C SER A 18 -12.07 -15.39 5.95
N THR A 19 -11.23 -15.84 6.88
CA THR A 19 -11.68 -16.41 8.15
C THR A 19 -11.72 -15.43 9.30
N GLU A 20 -11.25 -14.20 9.07
CA GLU A 20 -11.19 -13.16 10.09
C GLU A 20 -12.00 -11.94 9.66
N THR A 21 -12.78 -11.39 10.58
CA THR A 21 -13.63 -10.22 10.31
C THR A 21 -13.03 -8.90 10.80
N ASP A 22 -12.01 -8.98 11.66
CA ASP A 22 -11.39 -7.75 12.21
C ASP A 22 -10.47 -7.13 11.16
N LEU A 23 -10.77 -5.89 10.78
CA LEU A 23 -10.02 -5.19 9.75
C LEU A 23 -8.55 -5.00 10.14
N ILE A 24 -8.30 -4.54 11.37
CA ILE A 24 -6.93 -4.25 11.82
C ILE A 24 -6.08 -5.51 11.81
N ALA A 25 -6.65 -6.64 12.30
CA ALA A 25 -5.94 -7.91 12.30
C ALA A 25 -5.58 -8.35 10.87
N ASN A 26 -6.52 -8.21 9.94
CA ASN A 26 -6.29 -8.56 8.55
C ASN A 26 -5.22 -7.67 7.91
N LEU A 27 -5.28 -6.37 8.14
CA LEU A 27 -4.28 -5.45 7.60
C LEU A 27 -2.89 -5.74 8.16
N ALA A 28 -2.82 -6.06 9.45
CA ALA A 28 -1.54 -6.40 10.09
C ALA A 28 -0.92 -7.64 9.45
N ASN A 29 -1.71 -8.68 9.23
CA ASN A 29 -1.20 -9.91 8.63
C ASN A 29 -0.87 -9.76 7.14
N VAL A 30 -1.63 -8.97 6.40
CA VAL A 30 -1.30 -8.70 4.99
C VAL A 30 0.02 -7.94 4.90
N ALA A 31 0.22 -6.93 5.75
CA ALA A 31 1.48 -6.17 5.77
C ALA A 31 2.66 -7.10 6.10
N ALA A 32 2.50 -7.97 7.10
CA ALA A 32 3.55 -8.92 7.49
C ALA A 32 3.86 -9.90 6.37
N ALA A 33 2.85 -10.45 5.71
CA ALA A 33 3.02 -11.41 4.62
C ALA A 33 3.76 -10.78 3.43
N LEU A 34 3.39 -9.55 3.06
CA LEU A 34 4.07 -8.84 1.98
C LEU A 34 5.53 -8.55 2.34
N LYS A 35 5.78 -8.14 3.57
CA LYS A 35 7.15 -7.89 4.05
C LYS A 35 7.99 -9.16 3.98
N GLN A 36 7.47 -10.28 4.47
CA GLN A 36 8.18 -11.56 4.48
C GLN A 36 8.45 -12.08 3.07
N THR A 37 7.48 -11.91 2.17
CA THR A 37 7.58 -12.47 0.82
C THR A 37 8.56 -11.69 -0.05
N PHE A 38 8.51 -10.37 0.00
CA PHE A 38 9.27 -9.51 -0.92
C PHE A 38 10.40 -8.73 -0.27
N GLY A 39 10.42 -8.61 1.05
CA GLY A 39 11.43 -7.84 1.74
C GLY A 39 11.33 -6.33 1.49
N PHE A 40 10.14 -5.83 1.28
CA PHE A 40 9.93 -4.39 1.03
C PHE A 40 10.52 -3.55 2.15
N PHE A 41 11.07 -2.39 1.81
CA PHE A 41 11.62 -1.45 2.78
C PHE A 41 10.53 -0.98 3.76
N TRP A 42 9.35 -0.64 3.23
CA TRP A 42 8.19 -0.24 4.02
C TRP A 42 6.92 -0.74 3.34
N VAL A 43 6.01 -1.33 4.09
CA VAL A 43 4.71 -1.77 3.57
C VAL A 43 3.66 -1.57 4.64
N GLY A 44 2.59 -0.89 4.29
CA GLY A 44 1.55 -0.63 5.28
C GLY A 44 0.32 0.02 4.69
N PHE A 45 -0.59 0.35 5.61
CA PHE A 45 -1.91 0.86 5.25
C PHE A 45 -2.15 2.22 5.90
N TYR A 46 -2.78 3.09 5.14
CA TYR A 46 -3.36 4.32 5.66
C TYR A 46 -4.86 4.23 5.49
N LEU A 47 -5.62 4.57 6.52
CA LEU A 47 -7.08 4.48 6.49
C LEU A 47 -7.69 5.86 6.47
N VAL A 48 -8.75 6.02 5.66
CA VAL A 48 -9.50 7.27 5.61
C VAL A 48 -10.28 7.41 6.90
N LYS A 49 -10.03 8.49 7.63
CA LYS A 49 -10.78 8.86 8.83
C LYS A 49 -11.16 10.32 8.71
N GLU A 50 -12.44 10.55 8.49
CA GLU A 50 -12.97 11.89 8.19
C GLU A 50 -12.33 12.43 6.91
N ASP A 51 -11.52 13.47 6.99
CA ASP A 51 -10.92 14.13 5.83
C ASP A 51 -9.43 13.88 5.68
N GLU A 52 -8.89 12.87 6.38
CA GLU A 52 -7.46 12.54 6.33
C GLU A 52 -7.21 11.06 6.22
N LEU A 53 -6.03 10.70 5.70
CA LEU A 53 -5.49 9.34 5.83
C LEU A 53 -4.73 9.26 7.15
N VAL A 54 -5.01 8.23 7.93
CA VAL A 54 -4.36 8.00 9.22
C VAL A 54 -3.60 6.68 9.16
N LEU A 55 -2.37 6.71 9.65
CA LEU A 55 -1.49 5.53 9.67
C LEU A 55 -2.17 4.35 10.36
N GLY A 56 -2.21 3.21 9.67
CA GLY A 56 -2.70 1.94 10.19
C GLY A 56 -1.55 0.94 10.33
N PRO A 57 -1.85 -0.36 10.31
CA PRO A 57 -0.82 -1.39 10.45
C PRO A 57 0.24 -1.30 9.35
N PHE A 58 1.51 -1.42 9.74
CA PHE A 58 2.63 -1.37 8.79
C PHE A 58 3.84 -2.13 9.32
N GLN A 59 4.78 -2.37 8.41
CA GLN A 59 6.08 -2.98 8.69
C GLN A 59 7.15 -2.08 8.09
N GLY A 60 8.06 -1.58 8.93
CA GLY A 60 9.15 -0.73 8.47
C GLY A 60 9.47 0.40 9.43
N PRO A 61 10.27 1.38 8.99
CA PRO A 61 10.61 2.54 9.81
C PRO A 61 9.41 3.41 10.15
N ILE A 62 9.57 4.27 11.12
CA ILE A 62 8.55 5.25 11.54
C ILE A 62 8.08 6.05 10.33
N ALA A 63 6.78 6.31 10.25
CA ALA A 63 6.14 6.97 9.11
C ALA A 63 5.31 8.18 9.55
N CYS A 64 4.88 8.97 8.56
CA CYS A 64 3.94 10.06 8.82
C CYS A 64 2.65 9.50 9.39
N THR A 65 2.06 10.16 10.38
CA THR A 65 0.84 9.66 11.01
C THR A 65 -0.42 10.11 10.30
N ARG A 66 -0.37 11.25 9.61
CA ARG A 66 -1.55 11.80 8.91
C ARG A 66 -1.15 12.36 7.56
N ILE A 67 -2.00 12.13 6.56
CA ILE A 67 -1.80 12.63 5.20
C ILE A 67 -3.12 13.22 4.70
N ARG A 68 -3.04 14.44 4.18
CA ARG A 68 -4.22 15.14 3.68
C ARG A 68 -4.63 14.65 2.29
N PHE A 69 -5.91 14.81 2.00
CA PHE A 69 -6.49 14.50 0.70
C PHE A 69 -5.72 15.24 -0.40
N GLY A 70 -5.30 14.51 -1.44
CA GLY A 70 -4.59 15.09 -2.58
C GLY A 70 -3.12 15.43 -2.33
N ARG A 71 -2.55 15.11 -1.16
CA ARG A 71 -1.17 15.44 -0.82
C ARG A 71 -0.28 14.20 -0.90
N GLY A 72 0.89 14.35 -1.52
CA GLY A 72 1.83 13.26 -1.70
C GLY A 72 1.29 12.15 -2.58
N VAL A 73 1.98 11.02 -2.63
CA VAL A 73 1.54 9.88 -3.46
C VAL A 73 0.28 9.25 -2.87
N CYS A 74 0.25 9.01 -1.55
CA CYS A 74 -0.91 8.41 -0.90
C CYS A 74 -2.16 9.27 -1.05
N GLY A 75 -2.05 10.58 -0.76
CA GLY A 75 -3.18 11.48 -0.87
C GLY A 75 -3.68 11.63 -2.30
N THR A 76 -2.77 11.56 -3.28
CA THR A 76 -3.13 11.65 -4.70
C THR A 76 -3.82 10.36 -5.16
N ALA A 77 -3.34 9.19 -4.73
CA ALA A 77 -4.00 7.92 -5.05
C ALA A 77 -5.43 7.90 -4.47
N TRP A 78 -5.62 8.43 -3.28
CA TRP A 78 -6.95 8.57 -2.69
C TRP A 78 -7.83 9.46 -3.54
N LYS A 79 -7.33 10.66 -3.88
CA LYS A 79 -8.10 11.65 -4.65
C LYS A 79 -8.51 11.11 -6.03
N GLU A 80 -7.58 10.45 -6.71
CA GLU A 80 -7.80 9.95 -8.07
C GLU A 80 -8.42 8.56 -8.10
N ALA A 81 -8.50 7.88 -6.95
CA ALA A 81 -9.05 6.54 -6.80
C ALA A 81 -8.42 5.55 -7.79
N ARG A 82 -7.10 5.63 -7.95
CA ARG A 82 -6.34 4.74 -8.84
C ARG A 82 -4.95 4.45 -8.28
N THR A 83 -4.39 3.32 -8.71
CA THR A 83 -3.03 2.94 -8.36
C THR A 83 -2.02 3.89 -8.99
N LEU A 84 -1.02 4.30 -8.21
CA LEU A 84 0.07 5.13 -8.68
C LEU A 84 1.38 4.37 -8.51
N ILE A 85 2.15 4.28 -9.60
CA ILE A 85 3.51 3.73 -9.60
C ILE A 85 4.46 4.89 -9.78
N VAL A 86 5.35 5.09 -8.81
CA VAL A 86 6.28 6.23 -8.80
C VAL A 86 7.70 5.70 -8.84
N PRO A 87 8.36 5.72 -10.03
CA PRO A 87 9.72 5.19 -10.17
C PRO A 87 10.76 5.98 -9.37
N ASP A 88 10.53 7.28 -9.18
CA ASP A 88 11.41 8.17 -8.44
C ASP A 88 10.55 9.19 -7.69
N VAL A 89 10.50 9.06 -6.37
CA VAL A 89 9.63 9.92 -5.54
C VAL A 89 10.02 11.40 -5.61
N GLU A 90 11.28 11.70 -5.89
CA GLU A 90 11.73 13.09 -6.01
C GLU A 90 11.14 13.78 -7.25
N GLN A 91 10.72 12.99 -8.24
CA GLN A 91 10.08 13.51 -9.44
C GLN A 91 8.56 13.64 -9.30
N PHE A 92 7.99 13.17 -8.20
CA PHE A 92 6.55 13.25 -8.00
C PHE A 92 6.15 14.61 -7.45
N PRO A 93 5.27 15.37 -8.16
CA PRO A 93 4.86 16.70 -7.70
C PRO A 93 4.20 16.65 -6.33
N GLY A 94 4.71 17.45 -5.38
CA GLY A 94 4.13 17.52 -4.05
C GLY A 94 4.46 16.33 -3.16
N HIS A 95 5.49 15.56 -3.49
CA HIS A 95 5.90 14.43 -2.67
C HIS A 95 6.18 14.85 -1.23
N ILE A 96 5.67 14.06 -0.28
CA ILE A 96 5.90 14.24 1.15
C ILE A 96 6.93 13.22 1.58
N ALA A 97 8.09 13.70 2.05
CA ALA A 97 9.18 12.84 2.49
C ALA A 97 8.95 12.42 3.93
N CYS A 98 8.20 11.33 4.16
CA CYS A 98 8.04 10.74 5.48
C CYS A 98 9.29 9.94 5.87
N SER A 99 10.09 9.53 4.90
CA SER A 99 11.39 8.90 5.10
C SER A 99 12.31 9.34 3.97
N SER A 100 13.51 9.81 4.32
CA SER A 100 14.50 10.23 3.34
C SER A 100 15.10 9.05 2.58
N ASP A 101 14.88 7.82 3.06
CA ASP A 101 15.43 6.62 2.44
C ASP A 101 14.52 6.04 1.34
N SER A 102 13.28 6.48 1.24
CA SER A 102 12.37 6.04 0.18
C SER A 102 12.77 6.65 -1.15
N LYS A 103 12.86 5.81 -2.18
CA LYS A 103 13.25 6.25 -3.53
C LYS A 103 12.20 5.98 -4.57
N SER A 104 11.47 4.87 -4.45
CA SER A 104 10.33 4.57 -5.32
C SER A 104 9.17 4.08 -4.49
N GLU A 105 7.96 4.15 -5.06
CA GLU A 105 6.76 3.89 -4.30
C GLU A 105 5.64 3.38 -5.19
N ILE A 106 4.78 2.52 -4.64
CA ILE A 106 3.51 2.17 -5.24
C ILE A 106 2.41 2.34 -4.19
N VAL A 107 1.32 2.96 -4.58
CA VAL A 107 0.16 3.15 -3.70
C VAL A 107 -1.09 2.62 -4.42
N VAL A 108 -1.83 1.75 -3.73
CA VAL A 108 -3.02 1.12 -4.28
C VAL A 108 -4.22 1.50 -3.40
N PRO A 109 -5.27 2.12 -3.95
CA PRO A 109 -6.45 2.45 -3.15
C PRO A 109 -7.26 1.21 -2.82
N ILE A 110 -7.85 1.22 -1.62
CA ILE A 110 -8.77 0.17 -1.16
C ILE A 110 -10.18 0.74 -1.30
N LEU A 111 -10.99 0.07 -2.11
CA LEU A 111 -12.34 0.53 -2.42
C LEU A 111 -13.38 -0.29 -1.69
N GLN A 112 -14.41 0.38 -1.19
CA GLN A 112 -15.56 -0.24 -0.57
C GLN A 112 -16.79 0.46 -1.11
N GLN A 113 -17.62 -0.28 -1.86
CA GLN A 113 -18.80 0.28 -2.51
C GLN A 113 -18.47 1.51 -3.37
N GLY A 114 -17.34 1.43 -4.09
CA GLY A 114 -16.93 2.50 -5.00
C GLY A 114 -16.20 3.67 -4.36
N GLU A 115 -16.07 3.68 -3.04
CA GLU A 115 -15.38 4.75 -2.32
C GLU A 115 -14.06 4.27 -1.76
N VAL A 116 -13.05 5.15 -1.78
CA VAL A 116 -11.75 4.85 -1.20
C VAL A 116 -11.86 4.93 0.32
N VAL A 117 -11.56 3.80 1.00
CA VAL A 117 -11.57 3.73 2.47
C VAL A 117 -10.17 3.68 3.06
N GLY A 118 -9.16 3.52 2.23
CA GLY A 118 -7.77 3.49 2.64
C GLY A 118 -6.88 3.26 1.44
N VAL A 119 -5.58 3.21 1.69
CA VAL A 119 -4.58 2.89 0.67
C VAL A 119 -3.58 1.89 1.22
N LEU A 120 -3.07 1.03 0.34
CA LEU A 120 -1.89 0.21 0.60
C LEU A 120 -0.72 0.97 0.02
N ASP A 121 0.27 1.26 0.87
CA ASP A 121 1.47 2.01 0.49
C ASP A 121 2.69 1.12 0.65
N ILE A 122 3.50 1.03 -0.39
CA ILE A 122 4.75 0.27 -0.35
C ILE A 122 5.86 1.16 -0.87
N ASP A 123 6.93 1.27 -0.08
CA ASP A 123 8.10 2.07 -0.43
C ASP A 123 9.32 1.20 -0.58
N SER A 124 10.18 1.57 -1.52
CA SER A 124 11.48 0.93 -1.73
C SER A 124 12.59 1.94 -1.53
N ASN A 125 13.73 1.49 -1.03
CA ASN A 125 14.93 2.33 -0.92
C ASN A 125 15.79 2.23 -2.20
N GLU A 126 15.23 1.71 -3.27
CA GLU A 126 15.84 1.69 -4.60
C GLU A 126 14.89 2.34 -5.60
N LEU A 127 15.45 2.88 -6.69
CA LEU A 127 14.64 3.47 -7.76
C LEU A 127 13.95 2.36 -8.56
N ASP A 128 12.79 2.71 -9.12
CA ASP A 128 12.09 1.89 -10.11
C ASP A 128 11.85 0.45 -9.67
N SER A 129 11.44 0.25 -8.40
CA SER A 129 11.24 -1.08 -7.84
C SER A 129 9.90 -1.71 -8.21
N PHE A 130 8.92 -0.92 -8.67
CA PHE A 130 7.55 -1.39 -8.88
C PHE A 130 7.13 -1.22 -10.33
N ASP A 131 6.32 -2.17 -10.83
CA ASP A 131 5.82 -2.18 -12.21
C ASP A 131 4.36 -2.60 -12.25
N THR A 132 3.85 -2.86 -13.45
CA THR A 132 2.44 -3.23 -13.65
C THR A 132 2.11 -4.60 -13.06
N ILE A 133 3.10 -5.48 -12.89
CA ILE A 133 2.89 -6.76 -12.22
C ILE A 133 2.52 -6.52 -10.75
N ASP A 134 3.27 -5.65 -10.07
CA ASP A 134 2.94 -5.27 -8.70
C ASP A 134 1.54 -4.66 -8.63
N ALA A 135 1.24 -3.72 -9.51
CA ALA A 135 -0.06 -3.06 -9.51
C ALA A 135 -1.21 -4.07 -9.64
N ARG A 136 -1.10 -4.98 -10.58
CA ARG A 136 -2.13 -5.99 -10.85
C ARG A 136 -2.41 -6.86 -9.63
N TYR A 137 -1.36 -7.43 -9.04
CA TYR A 137 -1.54 -8.36 -7.93
C TYR A 137 -1.88 -7.65 -6.63
N LEU A 138 -1.30 -6.47 -6.40
CA LEU A 138 -1.63 -5.70 -5.20
C LEU A 138 -3.07 -5.18 -5.24
N GLU A 139 -3.57 -4.83 -6.42
CA GLU A 139 -4.97 -4.45 -6.58
C GLU A 139 -5.90 -5.62 -6.21
N GLU A 140 -5.53 -6.83 -6.62
CA GLU A 140 -6.31 -8.01 -6.26
C GLU A 140 -6.28 -8.24 -4.73
N ILE A 141 -5.12 -8.13 -4.11
CA ILE A 141 -4.99 -8.25 -2.64
C ILE A 141 -5.89 -7.24 -1.94
N CYS A 142 -5.94 -6.01 -2.44
CA CYS A 142 -6.78 -4.97 -1.85
C CYS A 142 -8.28 -5.30 -1.95
N THR A 143 -8.71 -6.08 -2.95
CA THR A 143 -10.11 -6.51 -3.03
C THR A 143 -10.47 -7.50 -1.92
N TYR A 144 -9.50 -8.21 -1.36
CA TYR A 144 -9.76 -9.13 -0.25
C TYR A 144 -10.09 -8.41 1.04
N ILE A 145 -9.67 -7.16 1.16
CA ILE A 145 -9.74 -6.37 2.39
C ILE A 145 -10.92 -5.39 2.39
N GLY A 146 -11.21 -4.83 1.24
CA GLY A 146 -12.25 -3.83 1.05
C GLY A 146 -13.69 -4.35 0.97
#